data_25f664f67709dfd7b1474e69db0d2c60
#
_entry.id   25f664f67709dfd7b1474e69db0d2c60
#
_cell.length_a   1.000
_cell.length_b   1.000
_cell.length_c   1.000
_cell.angle_alpha   90.00
_cell.angle_beta   90.00
_cell.angle_gamma   90.00
#
_symmetry.space_group_name_H-M   'P 1'
#
loop_
_entity.id
_entity.type
_entity.pdbx_description
1 polymer ?
#
loop_
_entity_poly.entity_id
_entity_poly.type
_entity_poly.pdbx_seq_one_letter_code
_entity_poly.pdbx_strand_id
1 'polypeptide(L)'
;YKQLDPQYYTMPETVKIPAGQRQTLLPIDFTLGGMDNANPLNMVEQYVLPLTIKDDESYDYESNKHKHYRKALLNVIPFNDYSGIYDGSKSLIYLEGQKDAFTVSKHKAYVYNDNTIFFYMGLRDANYIDRKYYKLFVEFTDEYFEGKYKLKIWTDNGGADGNNFALVKEVDLVGEAREK
;
A
#
# COMPACT_ATOMS: atom_id res chain seq x y z
N TYR A 1 7.38 9.57 -0.81
CA TYR A 1 6.26 9.42 -1.75
C TYR A 1 6.75 9.67 -3.16
N LYS A 2 6.20 8.92 -4.12
CA LYS A 2 6.38 9.13 -5.56
C LYS A 2 5.10 9.72 -6.14
N GLN A 3 5.23 10.57 -7.14
CA GLN A 3 4.06 11.02 -7.89
C GLN A 3 3.53 9.85 -8.70
N LEU A 4 2.21 9.65 -8.71
CA LEU A 4 1.56 8.66 -9.54
C LEU A 4 1.66 9.09 -11.00
N ASP A 5 2.19 8.20 -11.84
CA ASP A 5 2.34 8.47 -13.27
C ASP A 5 0.97 8.45 -13.97
N PRO A 6 0.72 9.33 -14.96
CA PRO A 6 -0.55 9.40 -15.70
C PRO A 6 -1.02 8.09 -16.34
N GLN A 7 -0.14 7.14 -16.63
CA GLN A 7 -0.53 5.83 -17.18
C GLN A 7 -1.36 4.97 -16.19
N TYR A 8 -1.37 5.31 -14.89
CA TYR A 8 -2.06 4.55 -13.86
C TYR A 8 -3.42 5.10 -13.46
N TYR A 9 -3.86 6.17 -14.08
CA TYR A 9 -5.18 6.72 -13.80
C TYR A 9 -5.76 7.47 -15.00
N THR A 10 -7.08 7.56 -15.03
CA THR A 10 -7.81 8.43 -15.92
C THR A 10 -8.77 9.30 -15.13
N MET A 11 -8.92 10.55 -15.53
CA MET A 11 -9.88 11.48 -14.95
C MET A 11 -10.32 12.50 -16.01
N PRO A 12 -11.52 13.07 -15.90
CA PRO A 12 -11.95 14.13 -16.80
C PRO A 12 -11.11 15.40 -16.57
N GLU A 13 -10.80 16.12 -17.63
CA GLU A 13 -10.10 17.41 -17.56
C GLU A 13 -10.92 18.49 -16.86
N THR A 14 -12.25 18.39 -16.99
CA THR A 14 -13.17 19.36 -16.44
C THR A 14 -14.32 18.66 -15.71
N VAL A 15 -14.77 19.26 -14.62
CA VAL A 15 -15.95 18.81 -13.86
C VAL A 15 -16.90 19.97 -13.70
N LYS A 16 -18.17 19.75 -14.03
CA LYS A 16 -19.21 20.77 -13.96
C LYS A 16 -20.05 20.60 -12.69
N ILE A 17 -20.18 21.65 -11.90
CA ILE A 17 -21.13 21.72 -10.80
C ILE A 17 -22.49 22.20 -11.39
N PRO A 18 -23.54 21.37 -11.36
CA PRO A 18 -24.84 21.77 -11.89
C PRO A 18 -25.42 23.00 -11.18
N ALA A 19 -26.19 23.79 -11.88
CA ALA A 19 -26.85 24.96 -11.30
C ALA A 19 -27.69 24.56 -10.07
N GLY A 20 -27.54 25.32 -8.96
CA GLY A 20 -28.20 25.03 -7.70
C GLY A 20 -27.51 23.96 -6.82
N GLN A 21 -26.50 23.29 -7.32
CA GLN A 21 -25.69 22.34 -6.54
C GLN A 21 -24.46 23.05 -5.94
N ARG A 22 -23.96 22.54 -4.81
CA ARG A 22 -22.78 23.09 -4.13
C ARG A 22 -21.55 22.20 -4.30
N GLN A 23 -21.72 21.01 -4.84
CA GLN A 23 -20.67 20.01 -5.00
C GLN A 23 -20.95 19.09 -6.18
N THR A 24 -19.91 18.46 -6.68
CA THR A 24 -19.99 17.40 -7.65
C THR A 24 -18.88 16.40 -7.41
N LEU A 25 -18.95 15.23 -8.05
CA LEU A 25 -17.92 14.21 -7.94
C LEU A 25 -16.91 14.36 -9.09
N LEU A 26 -15.64 14.24 -8.77
CA LEU A 26 -14.56 14.04 -9.72
C LEU A 26 -14.28 12.54 -9.78
N PRO A 27 -14.71 11.80 -10.82
CA PRO A 27 -14.35 10.40 -10.97
C PRO A 27 -12.86 10.28 -11.32
N ILE A 28 -12.18 9.36 -10.66
CA ILE A 28 -10.79 9.01 -10.95
C ILE A 28 -10.75 7.49 -11.03
N ASP A 29 -10.46 6.96 -12.21
CA ASP A 29 -10.34 5.52 -12.43
C ASP A 29 -8.86 5.13 -12.38
N PHE A 30 -8.52 4.16 -11.53
CA PHE A 30 -7.15 3.67 -11.39
C PHE A 30 -6.95 2.37 -12.16
N THR A 31 -5.88 2.33 -12.95
CA THR A 31 -5.46 1.15 -13.71
C THR A 31 -4.11 0.66 -13.17
N LEU A 32 -4.15 -0.18 -12.14
CA LEU A 32 -2.94 -0.60 -11.42
C LEU A 32 -1.97 -1.44 -12.26
N GLY A 33 -2.44 -2.07 -13.33
CA GLY A 33 -1.61 -2.77 -14.31
C GLY A 33 -0.95 -1.84 -15.34
N GLY A 34 -1.22 -0.55 -15.28
CA GLY A 34 -0.91 0.38 -16.37
C GLY A 34 -1.81 0.18 -17.59
N MET A 35 -1.59 0.96 -18.65
CA MET A 35 -2.25 0.71 -19.92
C MET A 35 -1.81 -0.67 -20.44
N ASP A 36 -2.78 -1.50 -20.81
CA ASP A 36 -2.56 -2.86 -21.36
C ASP A 36 -1.90 -3.85 -20.40
N ASN A 37 -1.91 -3.61 -19.09
CA ASN A 37 -1.23 -4.44 -18.07
C ASN A 37 0.27 -4.68 -18.33
N ALA A 38 0.89 -3.87 -19.18
CA ALA A 38 2.29 -4.05 -19.56
C ALA A 38 3.28 -3.61 -18.48
N ASN A 39 2.87 -2.65 -17.66
CA ASN A 39 3.72 -2.08 -16.60
C ASN A 39 2.92 -1.95 -15.31
N PRO A 40 2.80 -3.01 -14.52
CA PRO A 40 2.06 -2.96 -13.27
C PRO A 40 2.70 -1.96 -12.28
N LEU A 41 1.87 -1.24 -11.56
CA LEU A 41 2.31 -0.31 -10.53
C LEU A 41 3.11 -1.06 -9.46
N ASN A 42 4.28 -0.55 -9.10
CA ASN A 42 5.04 -1.10 -7.99
C ASN A 42 4.34 -0.78 -6.66
N MET A 43 3.51 -1.69 -6.17
CA MET A 43 2.69 -1.49 -4.97
C MET A 43 3.48 -1.43 -3.66
N VAL A 44 4.78 -1.71 -3.69
CA VAL A 44 5.68 -1.56 -2.54
C VAL A 44 6.00 -0.11 -2.24
N GLU A 45 5.85 0.76 -3.23
CA GLU A 45 6.08 2.20 -3.11
C GLU A 45 4.82 2.93 -2.62
N GLN A 46 5.01 4.14 -2.15
CA GLN A 46 3.92 5.01 -1.71
C GLN A 46 3.71 6.12 -2.74
N TYR A 47 2.49 6.25 -3.23
CA TYR A 47 2.15 7.17 -4.29
C TYR A 47 1.24 8.29 -3.83
N VAL A 48 1.41 9.45 -4.44
CA VAL A 48 0.50 10.58 -4.33
C VAL A 48 0.07 11.04 -5.71
N LEU A 49 -1.19 11.39 -5.83
CA LEU A 49 -1.75 12.06 -7.00
C LEU A 49 -1.96 13.54 -6.65
N PRO A 50 -1.11 14.45 -7.17
CA PRO A 50 -1.30 15.87 -6.99
C PRO A 50 -2.38 16.39 -7.94
N LEU A 51 -3.37 17.06 -7.38
CA LEU A 51 -4.42 17.74 -8.12
C LEU A 51 -4.30 19.25 -7.92
N THR A 52 -4.55 20.01 -8.96
CA THR A 52 -4.59 21.46 -8.92
C THR A 52 -5.79 21.98 -9.69
N ILE A 53 -6.59 22.83 -9.06
CA ILE A 53 -7.63 23.57 -9.77
C ILE A 53 -6.93 24.63 -10.62
N LYS A 54 -7.15 24.58 -11.93
CA LYS A 54 -6.62 25.58 -12.86
C LYS A 54 -7.39 26.88 -12.66
N ASP A 55 -6.68 27.96 -12.40
CA ASP A 55 -7.26 29.30 -12.46
C ASP A 55 -7.09 29.84 -13.87
N ASP A 56 -8.18 30.33 -14.45
CA ASP A 56 -8.21 30.92 -15.78
C ASP A 56 -9.22 32.06 -15.76
N GLU A 57 -8.82 33.22 -16.26
CA GLU A 57 -9.66 34.41 -16.30
C GLU A 57 -10.95 34.23 -17.11
N SER A 58 -11.00 33.21 -17.96
CA SER A 58 -12.20 32.86 -18.73
C SER A 58 -13.23 32.02 -17.95
N TYR A 59 -12.91 31.61 -16.71
CA TYR A 59 -13.81 30.81 -15.87
C TYR A 59 -14.67 31.73 -15.00
N ASP A 60 -15.93 31.36 -14.81
CA ASP A 60 -16.87 32.04 -13.90
C ASP A 60 -16.59 31.79 -12.41
N TYR A 61 -15.45 31.19 -12.08
CA TYR A 61 -15.08 30.88 -10.70
C TYR A 61 -13.59 31.06 -10.47
N GLU A 62 -13.23 31.34 -9.22
CA GLU A 62 -11.85 31.32 -8.74
C GLU A 62 -11.69 30.37 -7.56
N SER A 63 -10.52 29.76 -7.42
CA SER A 63 -10.19 29.01 -6.20
C SER A 63 -10.13 29.96 -4.99
N ASN A 64 -10.56 29.48 -3.82
CA ASN A 64 -10.55 30.30 -2.60
C ASN A 64 -9.12 30.63 -2.16
N LYS A 65 -8.69 31.87 -2.41
CA LYS A 65 -7.35 32.36 -2.10
C LYS A 65 -7.01 32.38 -0.60
N HIS A 66 -8.03 32.55 0.25
CA HIS A 66 -7.83 32.64 1.70
C HIS A 66 -7.62 31.26 2.38
N LYS A 67 -8.11 30.18 1.77
CA LYS A 67 -8.06 28.85 2.36
C LYS A 67 -7.09 27.90 1.63
N HIS A 68 -6.42 28.36 0.60
CA HIS A 68 -5.44 27.60 -0.18
C HIS A 68 -5.98 26.25 -0.73
N TYR A 69 -7.30 26.15 -0.99
CA TYR A 69 -7.96 24.92 -1.48
C TYR A 69 -7.71 24.65 -2.97
N ARG A 70 -6.77 25.35 -3.57
CA ARG A 70 -6.41 25.18 -4.97
C ARG A 70 -5.73 23.84 -5.26
N LYS A 71 -5.03 23.27 -4.29
CA LYS A 71 -4.23 22.06 -4.46
C LYS A 71 -4.66 20.98 -3.48
N ALA A 72 -4.69 19.74 -3.97
CA ALA A 72 -4.89 18.55 -3.16
C ALA A 72 -3.82 17.50 -3.47
N LEU A 73 -3.37 16.78 -2.46
CA LEU A 73 -2.52 15.60 -2.61
C LEU A 73 -3.34 14.39 -2.16
N LEU A 74 -3.72 13.56 -3.09
CA LEU A 74 -4.42 12.31 -2.80
C LEU A 74 -3.38 11.21 -2.58
N ASN A 75 -3.40 10.61 -1.39
CA ASN A 75 -2.57 9.44 -1.12
C ASN A 75 -3.26 8.21 -1.71
N VAL A 76 -2.59 7.56 -2.67
CA VAL A 76 -3.09 6.36 -3.33
C VAL A 76 -2.56 5.14 -2.59
N ILE A 77 -3.44 4.41 -1.90
CA ILE A 77 -3.10 3.22 -1.13
C ILE A 77 -3.79 2.02 -1.77
N PRO A 78 -3.03 1.14 -2.45
CA PRO A 78 -3.55 -0.11 -2.96
C PRO A 78 -4.08 -0.99 -1.82
N PHE A 79 -5.13 -1.77 -2.08
CA PHE A 79 -5.62 -2.79 -1.16
C PHE A 79 -5.99 -4.06 -1.93
N ASN A 80 -5.94 -5.18 -1.24
CA ASN A 80 -6.45 -6.47 -1.69
C ASN A 80 -7.19 -7.15 -0.51
N ASP A 81 -7.74 -8.34 -0.73
CA ASP A 81 -8.51 -9.06 0.29
C ASP A 81 -7.70 -9.41 1.55
N TYR A 82 -6.38 -9.40 1.45
CA TYR A 82 -5.45 -9.78 2.52
C TYR A 82 -4.76 -8.58 3.18
N SER A 83 -4.88 -7.38 2.63
CA SER A 83 -4.27 -6.19 3.23
C SER A 83 -5.07 -5.67 4.42
N GLY A 84 -4.42 -5.03 5.37
CA GLY A 84 -5.10 -4.49 6.54
C GLY A 84 -4.25 -4.49 7.80
N ILE A 85 -4.91 -4.54 8.95
CA ILE A 85 -4.24 -4.57 10.26
C ILE A 85 -4.42 -5.96 10.86
N TYR A 86 -3.31 -6.59 11.17
CA TYR A 86 -3.23 -7.91 11.80
C TYR A 86 -2.90 -7.79 13.28
N ASP A 87 -3.46 -8.69 14.08
CA ASP A 87 -3.09 -8.83 15.48
C ASP A 87 -1.67 -9.40 15.61
N GLY A 88 -0.80 -8.63 16.21
CA GLY A 88 0.59 -9.00 16.48
C GLY A 88 0.87 -9.32 17.95
N SER A 89 -0.15 -9.42 18.80
CA SER A 89 0.01 -9.56 20.25
C SER A 89 0.82 -10.79 20.70
N LYS A 90 0.91 -11.81 19.83
CA LYS A 90 1.71 -13.03 20.05
C LYS A 90 3.08 -12.99 19.39
N SER A 91 3.42 -11.90 18.68
CA SER A 91 4.73 -11.77 18.04
C SER A 91 5.78 -11.36 19.07
N LEU A 92 6.92 -12.05 19.04
CA LEU A 92 8.09 -11.72 19.86
C LEU A 92 9.23 -11.28 18.94
N ILE A 93 9.74 -10.08 19.18
CA ILE A 93 10.83 -9.48 18.40
C ILE A 93 12.05 -9.40 19.29
N TYR A 94 13.10 -10.13 18.92
CA TYR A 94 14.38 -10.09 19.59
C TYR A 94 15.35 -9.22 18.80
N LEU A 95 15.92 -8.22 19.43
CA LEU A 95 16.98 -7.41 18.84
C LEU A 95 18.34 -7.98 19.25
N GLU A 96 19.32 -7.89 18.35
CA GLU A 96 20.67 -8.35 18.62
C GLU A 96 21.23 -7.69 19.90
N GLY A 97 21.80 -8.52 20.78
CA GLY A 97 22.37 -8.07 22.05
C GLY A 97 21.35 -7.80 23.17
N GLN A 98 20.05 -7.98 22.93
CA GLN A 98 19.00 -7.83 23.96
C GLN A 98 18.43 -9.19 24.34
N LYS A 99 18.17 -9.37 25.64
CA LYS A 99 17.59 -10.62 26.17
C LYS A 99 16.07 -10.59 26.16
N ASP A 100 15.49 -9.41 26.30
CA ASP A 100 14.04 -9.23 26.40
C ASP A 100 13.44 -9.02 25.02
N ALA A 101 12.31 -9.68 24.78
CA ALA A 101 11.57 -9.53 23.54
C ALA A 101 10.64 -8.31 23.59
N PHE A 102 10.50 -7.65 22.45
CA PHE A 102 9.47 -6.64 22.24
C PHE A 102 8.24 -7.29 21.62
N THR A 103 7.06 -6.78 21.95
CA THR A 103 5.79 -7.17 21.34
C THR A 103 5.18 -5.99 20.62
N VAL A 104 4.79 -6.20 19.37
CA VAL A 104 4.03 -5.22 18.58
C VAL A 104 2.60 -5.70 18.49
N SER A 105 1.67 -4.96 19.09
CA SER A 105 0.27 -5.38 19.20
C SER A 105 -0.46 -5.43 17.84
N LYS A 106 -0.01 -4.68 16.87
CA LYS A 106 -0.63 -4.60 15.53
C LYS A 106 0.44 -4.51 14.46
N HIS A 107 0.28 -5.31 13.40
CA HIS A 107 1.07 -5.23 12.18
C HIS A 107 0.20 -4.79 11.01
N LYS A 108 0.60 -3.75 10.30
CA LYS A 108 -0.06 -3.34 9.07
C LYS A 108 0.51 -4.13 7.90
N ALA A 109 -0.37 -4.81 7.16
CA ALA A 109 -0.07 -5.47 5.91
C ALA A 109 -0.26 -4.52 4.74
N TYR A 110 0.69 -4.50 3.85
CA TYR A 110 0.72 -3.71 2.62
C TYR A 110 0.61 -4.63 1.41
N VAL A 111 0.00 -4.15 0.34
CA VAL A 111 -0.16 -4.93 -0.89
C VAL A 111 1.15 -5.00 -1.67
N TYR A 112 1.46 -6.20 -2.15
CA TYR A 112 2.51 -6.44 -3.13
C TYR A 112 1.92 -6.78 -4.52
N ASN A 113 0.91 -7.65 -4.55
CA ASN A 113 0.09 -7.99 -5.72
C ASN A 113 -1.29 -8.53 -5.26
N ASP A 114 -2.04 -9.17 -6.13
CA ASP A 114 -3.42 -9.60 -5.85
C ASP A 114 -3.52 -10.60 -4.70
N ASN A 115 -2.57 -11.51 -4.56
CA ASN A 115 -2.57 -12.57 -3.54
C ASN A 115 -1.40 -12.49 -2.55
N THR A 116 -0.61 -11.42 -2.62
CA THR A 116 0.59 -11.26 -1.79
C THR A 116 0.56 -9.93 -1.05
N ILE A 117 0.87 -10.00 0.22
CA ILE A 117 1.07 -8.83 1.08
C ILE A 117 2.49 -8.82 1.62
N PHE A 118 2.89 -7.70 2.20
CA PHE A 118 4.14 -7.62 2.96
C PHE A 118 3.96 -6.84 4.25
N PHE A 119 4.81 -7.15 5.20
CA PHE A 119 4.93 -6.45 6.48
C PHE A 119 6.31 -5.81 6.59
N TYR A 120 6.38 -4.71 7.32
CA TYR A 120 7.65 -4.24 7.86
C TYR A 120 7.91 -4.93 9.20
N MET A 121 9.04 -5.63 9.29
CA MET A 121 9.39 -6.43 10.45
C MET A 121 10.20 -5.64 11.49
N GLY A 122 10.41 -6.27 12.63
CA GLY A 122 11.08 -5.64 13.76
C GLY A 122 10.24 -4.49 14.34
N LEU A 123 10.90 -3.40 14.68
CA LEU A 123 10.28 -2.16 15.18
C LEU A 123 10.16 -1.11 14.05
N ARG A 124 10.00 -1.54 12.80
CA ARG A 124 9.90 -0.66 11.64
C ARG A 124 8.48 -0.58 11.11
N ASP A 125 8.15 0.55 10.52
CA ASP A 125 6.91 0.80 9.80
C ASP A 125 7.17 1.64 8.54
N ALA A 126 6.12 2.08 7.87
CA ALA A 126 6.20 2.85 6.63
C ALA A 126 6.87 4.23 6.78
N ASN A 127 7.07 4.74 7.99
CA ASN A 127 7.64 6.06 8.23
C ASN A 127 9.17 6.05 8.32
N TYR A 128 9.77 4.88 8.47
CA TYR A 128 11.22 4.75 8.57
C TYR A 128 11.88 4.80 7.19
N ILE A 129 13.03 5.49 7.10
CA ILE A 129 13.79 5.64 5.85
C ILE A 129 14.37 4.29 5.42
N ASP A 130 14.79 3.48 6.37
CA ASP A 130 15.41 2.16 6.19
C ASP A 130 14.40 1.01 6.04
N ARG A 131 13.08 1.31 6.02
CA ARG A 131 11.99 0.31 5.94
C ARG A 131 12.14 -0.72 4.82
N LYS A 132 12.80 -0.34 3.71
CA LYS A 132 13.00 -1.23 2.57
C LYS A 132 13.80 -2.50 2.91
N TYR A 133 14.61 -2.46 3.96
CA TYR A 133 15.42 -3.60 4.43
C TYR A 133 14.70 -4.53 5.42
N TYR A 134 13.42 -4.28 5.68
CA TYR A 134 12.66 -4.99 6.72
C TYR A 134 11.37 -5.60 6.18
N LYS A 135 11.30 -5.95 4.91
CA LYS A 135 10.09 -6.50 4.30
C LYS A 135 10.03 -8.02 4.42
N LEU A 136 8.91 -8.51 4.94
CA LEU A 136 8.52 -9.91 4.93
C LEU A 136 7.29 -10.06 4.03
N PHE A 137 7.40 -10.87 3.00
CA PHE A 137 6.32 -11.14 2.06
C PHE A 137 5.57 -12.40 2.44
N VAL A 138 4.26 -12.38 2.27
CA VAL A 138 3.35 -13.50 2.50
C VAL A 138 2.43 -13.65 1.30
N GLU A 139 2.55 -14.74 0.57
CA GLU A 139 1.69 -15.12 -0.55
C GLU A 139 0.64 -16.11 -0.06
N PHE A 140 -0.62 -15.82 -0.35
CA PHE A 140 -1.75 -16.70 -0.12
C PHE A 140 -1.91 -17.57 -1.36
N THR A 141 -1.56 -18.86 -1.23
CA THR A 141 -1.61 -19.79 -2.37
C THR A 141 -2.96 -20.49 -2.44
N ASP A 142 -3.30 -21.01 -3.63
CA ASP A 142 -4.48 -21.86 -3.81
C ASP A 142 -4.22 -23.32 -3.41
N GLU A 143 -3.02 -23.64 -2.94
CA GLU A 143 -2.68 -24.97 -2.48
C GLU A 143 -3.37 -25.28 -1.15
N TYR A 144 -4.16 -26.35 -1.16
CA TYR A 144 -4.93 -26.80 -0.01
C TYR A 144 -4.39 -28.13 0.52
N PHE A 145 -4.09 -28.17 1.82
CA PHE A 145 -3.58 -29.38 2.47
C PHE A 145 -4.16 -29.50 3.89
N GLU A 146 -4.69 -30.68 4.23
CA GLU A 146 -5.26 -30.97 5.56
C GLU A 146 -6.26 -29.95 6.10
N GLY A 147 -7.14 -29.44 5.24
CA GLY A 147 -8.16 -28.45 5.65
C GLY A 147 -7.67 -27.01 5.72
N LYS A 148 -6.47 -26.69 5.22
CA LYS A 148 -5.86 -25.36 5.32
C LYS A 148 -5.17 -24.97 4.02
N TYR A 149 -5.17 -23.67 3.73
CA TYR A 149 -4.39 -23.12 2.62
C TYR A 149 -2.94 -22.92 3.02
N LYS A 150 -2.03 -23.26 2.12
CA LYS A 150 -0.61 -23.01 2.31
C LYS A 150 -0.28 -21.54 2.10
N LEU A 151 0.63 -21.03 2.92
CA LEU A 151 1.23 -19.72 2.75
C LEU A 151 2.68 -19.89 2.32
N LYS A 152 3.12 -19.08 1.37
CA LYS A 152 4.54 -18.95 1.04
C LYS A 152 5.09 -17.67 1.63
N ILE A 153 6.17 -17.77 2.39
CA ILE A 153 6.79 -16.65 3.09
C ILE A 153 8.23 -16.50 2.63
N TRP A 154 8.61 -15.28 2.28
CA TRP A 154 9.99 -14.98 1.91
C TRP A 154 10.38 -13.57 2.30
N THR A 155 11.67 -13.32 2.28
CA THR A 155 12.26 -12.00 2.42
C THR A 155 12.95 -11.61 1.14
N ASP A 156 13.12 -10.33 0.91
CA ASP A 156 13.84 -9.81 -0.25
C ASP A 156 15.37 -9.97 -0.05
N ASN A 157 15.82 -11.22 0.02
CA ASN A 157 17.24 -11.54 0.28
C ASN A 157 18.20 -11.18 -0.87
N GLY A 158 17.68 -10.67 -1.98
CA GLY A 158 18.44 -10.60 -3.22
C GLY A 158 18.53 -9.23 -3.87
N GLY A 159 17.96 -8.22 -3.31
CA GLY A 159 18.17 -6.87 -3.81
C GLY A 159 19.60 -6.41 -3.51
N ALA A 160 20.15 -5.52 -4.34
CA ALA A 160 21.47 -4.89 -4.12
C ALA A 160 21.61 -4.28 -2.72
N ASP A 161 20.53 -4.11 -2.03
CA ASP A 161 20.39 -3.50 -0.71
C ASP A 161 20.23 -4.50 0.45
N GLY A 162 19.98 -5.80 0.18
CA GLY A 162 19.78 -6.83 1.20
C GLY A 162 18.66 -6.53 2.22
N ASN A 163 18.34 -7.51 3.06
CA ASN A 163 17.50 -7.29 4.26
C ASN A 163 18.34 -7.29 5.54
N ASN A 164 17.93 -6.53 6.54
CA ASN A 164 18.56 -6.52 7.87
C ASN A 164 18.09 -7.69 8.77
N PHE A 165 17.38 -8.66 8.22
CA PHE A 165 17.00 -9.91 8.87
C PHE A 165 16.99 -11.04 7.84
N ALA A 166 17.14 -12.26 8.32
CA ALA A 166 17.02 -13.46 7.50
C ALA A 166 15.95 -14.38 8.09
N LEU A 167 15.26 -15.12 7.22
CA LEU A 167 14.44 -16.23 7.68
C LEU A 167 15.38 -17.37 8.09
N VAL A 168 15.38 -17.66 9.40
CA VAL A 168 16.22 -18.72 9.96
C VAL A 168 15.62 -20.11 9.72
N LYS A 169 14.33 -20.16 9.40
CA LYS A 169 13.59 -21.39 9.13
C LYS A 169 12.45 -21.13 8.17
N GLU A 170 12.36 -21.95 7.15
CA GLU A 170 11.16 -22.07 6.33
C GLU A 170 10.03 -22.61 7.20
N VAL A 171 9.04 -21.79 7.48
CA VAL A 171 7.89 -22.21 8.28
C VAL A 171 6.71 -22.30 7.32
N ASP A 172 6.21 -23.51 7.12
CA ASP A 172 4.90 -23.69 6.53
C ASP A 172 3.85 -23.18 7.53
N LEU A 173 3.49 -21.92 7.41
CA LEU A 173 2.39 -21.36 8.17
C LEU A 173 1.09 -21.82 7.52
N VAL A 174 0.47 -22.80 8.16
CA VAL A 174 -0.87 -23.23 7.80
C VAL A 174 -1.84 -22.24 8.42
N GLY A 175 -2.35 -21.31 7.64
CA GLY A 175 -3.38 -20.39 8.08
C GLY A 175 -4.76 -21.07 8.15
N GLU A 176 -5.54 -20.75 9.15
CA GLU A 176 -6.98 -21.11 9.15
C GLU A 176 -7.69 -20.30 8.08
N ALA A 177 -8.44 -20.97 7.21
CA ALA A 177 -9.29 -20.31 6.24
C ALA A 177 -10.30 -19.44 7.01
N ARG A 178 -10.35 -18.15 6.73
CA ARG A 178 -11.49 -17.34 7.14
C ARG A 178 -12.67 -17.77 6.27
N GLU A 179 -13.73 -18.24 6.90
CA GLU A 179 -15.03 -18.37 6.25
C GLU A 179 -15.45 -16.98 5.73
N LYS A 180 -15.86 -16.94 4.44
CA LYS A 180 -16.36 -15.72 3.80
C LYS A 180 -17.76 -15.39 4.31
#